data_ca6005a3f563dd433662c3f95083edcf
#
_entry.id   ca6005a3f563dd433662c3f95083edcf
#
_cell.length_a   1.000
_cell.length_b   1.000
_cell.length_c   1.000
_cell.angle_alpha   90.00
_cell.angle_beta   90.00
_cell.angle_gamma   90.00
#
_symmetry.space_group_name_H-M   'P 1'
#
loop_
_entity.id
_entity.type
_entity.pdbx_description
1 polymer ?
#
loop_
_entity_poly.entity_id
_entity_poly.type
_entity_poly.pdbx_seq_one_letter_code
_entity_poly.pdbx_strand_id
1 'polypeptide(L)'
;MSDRIAVFHEGRIRQLGTPDELYERPANAFVAQFVGENNRLEGAVSHVVGSRCRVRLSDGTEVVAETAETIPTGSRVVLSVRPERISVDPSAQERHPNRFSALVEEVIYYGDHARARLRLAGGSSIIVKVSTAGGPRPLVPGTPVAIGWMPEHCRAFLAGQQSTGS
;
A
#
# COMPACT_ATOMS: atom_id res chain seq x y z
N MET A 1 -13.18 25.63 6.21
CA MET A 1 -12.55 24.43 5.67
C MET A 1 -11.07 24.68 5.45
N SER A 2 -10.26 23.77 5.92
CA SER A 2 -8.84 23.94 5.76
C SER A 2 -8.44 23.64 4.35
N ASP A 3 -7.71 24.53 3.74
CA ASP A 3 -7.26 24.33 2.37
C ASP A 3 -5.98 23.54 2.31
N ARG A 4 -5.18 23.59 3.35
CA ARG A 4 -3.88 22.91 3.35
C ARG A 4 -3.54 22.38 4.72
N ILE A 5 -2.81 21.27 4.71
CA ILE A 5 -2.31 20.62 5.92
C ILE A 5 -0.81 20.51 5.81
N ALA A 6 -0.11 20.83 6.89
CA ALA A 6 1.33 20.63 6.97
C ALA A 6 1.58 19.44 7.90
N VAL A 7 2.37 18.48 7.42
CA VAL A 7 2.78 17.34 8.23
C VAL A 7 4.18 17.61 8.76
N PHE A 8 4.31 17.69 10.08
CA PHE A 8 5.58 17.95 10.74
C PHE A 8 6.16 16.68 11.34
N HIS A 9 7.46 16.59 11.29
CA HIS A 9 8.19 15.53 11.97
C HIS A 9 9.56 16.06 12.31
N GLU A 10 9.87 16.02 13.59
CA GLU A 10 11.15 16.50 14.11
C GLU A 10 11.48 17.93 13.70
N GLY A 11 10.49 18.80 13.85
CA GLY A 11 10.67 20.22 13.60
C GLY A 11 10.70 20.62 12.13
N ARG A 12 10.46 19.69 11.23
CA ARG A 12 10.45 20.00 9.80
C ARG A 12 9.11 19.67 9.17
N ILE A 13 8.74 20.46 8.18
CA ILE A 13 7.57 20.17 7.38
C ILE A 13 7.95 19.06 6.40
N ARG A 14 7.29 17.91 6.49
CA ARG A 14 7.54 16.77 5.61
C ARG A 14 6.70 16.85 4.34
N GLN A 15 5.55 17.46 4.45
CA GLN A 15 4.69 17.73 3.28
C GLN A 15 3.68 18.79 3.64
N LEU A 16 3.35 19.61 2.67
CA LEU A 16 2.30 20.61 2.77
C LEU A 16 1.38 20.42 1.58
N GLY A 17 0.09 20.34 1.81
CA GLY A 17 -0.85 20.16 0.71
C GLY A 17 -2.28 20.07 1.20
N THR A 18 -3.19 19.84 0.28
CA THR A 18 -4.58 19.58 0.62
C THR A 18 -4.70 18.19 1.25
N PRO A 19 -5.79 17.91 2.00
CA PRO A 19 -5.98 16.56 2.54
C PRO A 19 -5.92 15.48 1.47
N ASP A 20 -6.49 15.72 0.29
CA ASP A 20 -6.46 14.74 -0.78
C ASP A 20 -5.06 14.48 -1.30
N GLU A 21 -4.25 15.53 -1.42
CA GLU A 21 -2.87 15.38 -1.87
C GLU A 21 -2.05 14.57 -0.89
N LEU A 22 -2.20 14.85 0.40
CA LEU A 22 -1.45 14.12 1.42
C LEU A 22 -1.86 12.65 1.47
N TYR A 23 -3.14 12.38 1.28
CA TYR A 23 -3.66 11.03 1.32
C TYR A 23 -3.27 10.23 0.07
N GLU A 24 -3.50 10.80 -1.11
CA GLU A 24 -3.30 10.09 -2.38
C GLU A 24 -1.86 10.10 -2.86
N ARG A 25 -1.12 11.16 -2.53
CA ARG A 25 0.26 11.33 -3.00
C ARG A 25 1.19 11.77 -1.88
N PRO A 26 1.36 10.92 -0.86
CA PRO A 26 2.27 11.27 0.23
C PRO A 26 3.70 11.37 -0.28
N ALA A 27 4.43 12.34 0.23
CA ALA A 27 5.81 12.58 -0.20
C ALA A 27 6.77 11.51 0.28
N ASN A 28 6.48 10.89 1.43
CA ASN A 28 7.32 9.84 1.97
C ASN A 28 6.51 8.90 2.85
N ALA A 29 7.16 7.85 3.34
CA ALA A 29 6.47 6.84 4.13
C ALA A 29 5.91 7.39 5.44
N PHE A 30 6.59 8.36 6.05
CA PHE A 30 6.09 8.97 7.29
C PHE A 30 4.75 9.67 7.04
N VAL A 31 4.67 10.47 5.97
CA VAL A 31 3.43 11.17 5.64
C VAL A 31 2.32 10.16 5.33
N ALA A 32 2.64 9.09 4.59
CA ALA A 32 1.67 8.08 4.25
C ALA A 32 1.06 7.44 5.50
N GLN A 33 1.88 7.17 6.51
CA GLN A 33 1.38 6.60 7.75
C GLN A 33 0.63 7.61 8.59
N PHE A 34 1.08 8.85 8.58
CA PHE A 34 0.49 9.89 9.42
C PHE A 34 -0.94 10.22 9.01
N VAL A 35 -1.22 10.29 7.70
CA VAL A 35 -2.52 10.76 7.23
C VAL A 35 -3.58 9.67 7.13
N GLY A 36 -3.24 8.45 7.42
CA GLY A 36 -4.24 7.39 7.40
C GLY A 36 -3.64 6.02 7.49
N GLU A 37 -4.52 5.02 7.57
CA GLU A 37 -4.12 3.64 7.63
C GLU A 37 -3.43 3.24 6.35
N ASN A 38 -2.40 2.45 6.45
CA ASN A 38 -1.55 2.15 5.32
C ASN A 38 -0.81 0.84 5.50
N ASN A 39 -0.72 0.07 4.42
CA ASN A 39 0.08 -1.14 4.41
C ASN A 39 1.50 -0.82 3.99
N ARG A 40 2.46 -1.41 4.66
CA ARG A 40 3.87 -1.25 4.36
C ARG A 40 4.47 -2.59 3.98
N LEU A 41 5.15 -2.62 2.83
CA LEU A 41 5.89 -3.79 2.40
C LEU A 41 7.31 -3.34 2.11
N GLU A 42 8.28 -4.21 2.37
CA GLU A 42 9.68 -3.88 2.16
C GLU A 42 10.26 -4.76 1.07
N GLY A 43 11.14 -4.18 0.28
CA GLY A 43 11.78 -4.91 -0.80
C GLY A 43 12.93 -4.14 -1.40
N ALA A 44 13.44 -4.65 -2.50
CA ALA A 44 14.55 -4.02 -3.23
C ALA A 44 14.13 -3.82 -4.69
N VAL A 45 14.53 -2.69 -5.24
CA VAL A 45 14.18 -2.34 -6.62
C VAL A 45 14.98 -3.22 -7.57
N SER A 46 14.28 -3.91 -8.49
CA SER A 46 14.92 -4.71 -9.51
C SER A 46 15.01 -3.99 -10.86
N HIS A 47 14.03 -3.15 -11.16
CA HIS A 47 13.99 -2.40 -12.41
C HIS A 47 13.34 -1.05 -12.20
N VAL A 48 13.78 -0.04 -12.95
CA VAL A 48 13.17 1.29 -12.94
C VAL A 48 12.89 1.70 -14.37
N VAL A 49 11.65 2.12 -14.64
CA VAL A 49 11.25 2.63 -15.95
C VAL A 49 10.41 3.88 -15.70
N GLY A 50 10.98 5.06 -15.97
CA GLY A 50 10.28 6.31 -15.73
C GLY A 50 9.93 6.50 -14.26
N SER A 51 8.68 6.75 -13.98
CA SER A 51 8.18 6.91 -12.60
C SER A 51 7.74 5.60 -11.97
N ARG A 52 7.91 4.47 -12.68
CA ARG A 52 7.52 3.17 -12.15
C ARG A 52 8.74 2.31 -11.87
N CYS A 53 8.62 1.46 -10.87
CA CYS A 53 9.70 0.53 -10.54
C CYS A 53 9.11 -0.83 -10.21
N ARG A 54 9.93 -1.85 -10.40
CA ARG A 54 9.60 -3.20 -9.93
C ARG A 54 10.37 -3.43 -8.66
N VAL A 55 9.68 -3.91 -7.66
CA VAL A 55 10.27 -4.16 -6.35
C VAL A 55 10.12 -5.64 -6.03
N ARG A 56 11.22 -6.27 -5.67
CA ARG A 56 11.21 -7.67 -5.26
C ARG A 56 11.11 -7.75 -3.75
N LEU A 57 10.06 -8.41 -3.28
CA LEU A 57 9.85 -8.64 -1.86
C LEU A 57 10.73 -9.80 -1.40
N SER A 58 10.77 -10.03 -0.09
CA SER A 58 11.65 -11.04 0.50
C SER A 58 11.34 -12.45 0.03
N ASP A 59 10.09 -12.73 -0.36
CA ASP A 59 9.70 -14.05 -0.84
C ASP A 59 9.92 -14.22 -2.35
N GLY A 60 10.49 -13.23 -3.01
CA GLY A 60 10.72 -13.27 -4.45
C GLY A 60 9.58 -12.71 -5.28
N THR A 61 8.46 -12.36 -4.68
CA THR A 61 7.32 -11.77 -5.38
C THR A 61 7.69 -10.37 -5.88
N GLU A 62 7.30 -10.05 -7.11
CA GLU A 62 7.55 -8.73 -7.65
C GLU A 62 6.30 -7.88 -7.64
N VAL A 63 6.46 -6.61 -7.26
CA VAL A 63 5.38 -5.64 -7.20
C VAL A 63 5.78 -4.44 -8.05
N VAL A 64 4.85 -3.96 -8.86
CA VAL A 64 5.06 -2.73 -9.63
C VAL A 64 4.51 -1.56 -8.83
N ALA A 65 5.32 -0.55 -8.65
CA ALA A 65 4.95 0.62 -7.85
C ALA A 65 5.36 1.91 -8.56
N GLU A 66 4.80 3.02 -8.10
CA GLU A 66 5.19 4.34 -8.59
C GLU A 66 6.04 5.05 -7.57
N THR A 67 6.93 5.90 -8.05
CA THR A 67 7.76 6.68 -7.17
C THR A 67 7.84 8.11 -7.67
N ALA A 68 7.87 9.06 -6.76
CA ALA A 68 8.03 10.48 -7.09
C ALA A 68 9.49 10.89 -7.11
N GLU A 69 10.39 10.00 -6.72
CA GLU A 69 11.82 10.30 -6.65
C GLU A 69 12.62 9.31 -7.48
N THR A 70 13.82 9.68 -7.80
CA THR A 70 14.71 8.78 -8.51
C THR A 70 15.25 7.74 -7.55
N ILE A 71 14.99 6.47 -7.83
CA ILE A 71 15.43 5.38 -6.98
C ILE A 71 16.38 4.50 -7.79
N PRO A 72 17.64 4.37 -7.36
CA PRO A 72 18.57 3.49 -8.09
C PRO A 72 18.17 2.02 -7.97
N THR A 73 18.43 1.27 -9.03
CA THR A 73 18.23 -0.19 -9.01
C THR A 73 19.08 -0.79 -7.89
N GLY A 74 18.49 -1.71 -7.17
CA GLY A 74 19.15 -2.35 -6.02
C GLY A 74 18.88 -1.68 -4.70
N SER A 75 18.24 -0.51 -4.70
CA SER A 75 17.94 0.19 -3.45
C SER A 75 16.86 -0.53 -2.67
N ARG A 76 16.96 -0.46 -1.36
CA ARG A 76 15.89 -0.95 -0.51
C ARG A 76 14.81 0.12 -0.43
N VAL A 77 13.57 -0.31 -0.54
CA VAL A 77 12.42 0.60 -0.54
C VAL A 77 11.33 0.08 0.38
N VAL A 78 10.45 1.00 0.76
CA VAL A 78 9.23 0.68 1.48
C VAL A 78 8.09 0.99 0.52
N LEU A 79 7.20 0.04 0.34
CA LEU A 79 6.00 0.21 -0.46
C LEU A 79 4.84 0.57 0.45
N SER A 80 4.00 1.46 -0.04
CA SER A 80 2.85 1.96 0.70
C SER A 80 1.61 1.76 -0.14
N VAL A 81 0.62 1.05 0.40
CA VAL A 81 -0.65 0.82 -0.30
C VAL A 81 -1.79 0.94 0.70
N ARG A 82 -2.83 1.68 0.33
CA ARG A 82 -3.99 1.90 1.20
C ARG A 82 -4.89 0.68 1.24
N PRO A 83 -5.45 0.32 2.39
CA PRO A 83 -6.30 -0.86 2.50
C PRO A 83 -7.48 -0.88 1.54
N GLU A 84 -8.10 0.27 1.29
CA GLU A 84 -9.27 0.36 0.42
C GLU A 84 -8.92 0.27 -1.07
N ARG A 85 -7.65 0.37 -1.41
CA ARG A 85 -7.19 0.27 -2.80
C ARG A 85 -6.87 -1.16 -3.22
N ILE A 86 -6.91 -2.08 -2.27
CA ILE A 86 -6.64 -3.49 -2.54
C ILE A 86 -7.95 -4.17 -2.89
N SER A 87 -8.02 -4.79 -4.06
CA SER A 87 -9.18 -5.56 -4.49
C SER A 87 -9.05 -6.99 -4.00
N VAL A 88 -10.12 -7.54 -3.45
CA VAL A 88 -10.16 -8.93 -3.02
C VAL A 88 -10.94 -9.71 -4.05
N ASP A 89 -10.39 -10.85 -4.49
CA ASP A 89 -10.93 -11.68 -5.56
C ASP A 89 -11.25 -10.87 -6.80
N PRO A 90 -10.25 -10.15 -7.37
CA PRO A 90 -10.53 -9.34 -8.55
C PRO A 90 -11.00 -10.20 -9.72
N SER A 91 -11.96 -9.68 -10.46
CA SER A 91 -12.52 -10.42 -11.59
C SER A 91 -11.48 -10.56 -12.69
N ALA A 92 -11.72 -11.47 -13.63
CA ALA A 92 -10.82 -11.65 -14.76
C ALA A 92 -10.70 -10.39 -15.61
N GLN A 93 -11.67 -9.50 -15.50
CA GLN A 93 -11.66 -8.24 -16.24
C GLN A 93 -10.85 -7.17 -15.55
N GLU A 94 -10.65 -7.31 -14.26
CA GLU A 94 -9.80 -6.39 -13.51
C GLU A 94 -8.38 -6.88 -13.60
N ARG A 95 -7.63 -6.34 -14.53
CA ARG A 95 -6.26 -6.78 -14.72
C ARG A 95 -5.33 -5.93 -13.89
N HIS A 96 -5.09 -6.40 -12.69
CA HIS A 96 -4.11 -5.75 -11.83
C HIS A 96 -2.74 -6.37 -12.10
N PRO A 97 -1.74 -5.56 -12.46
CA PRO A 97 -0.37 -6.09 -12.58
C PRO A 97 0.14 -6.69 -11.28
N ASN A 98 -0.37 -6.20 -10.14
CA ASN A 98 -0.02 -6.74 -8.84
C ASN A 98 -1.14 -7.66 -8.38
N ARG A 99 -0.91 -8.96 -8.49
CA ARG A 99 -1.85 -9.98 -8.03
C ARG A 99 -1.12 -10.98 -7.15
N PHE A 100 -1.72 -11.30 -6.03
CA PHE A 100 -1.11 -12.19 -5.06
C PHE A 100 -2.15 -13.09 -4.43
N SER A 101 -1.70 -14.22 -3.88
CA SER A 101 -2.53 -15.07 -3.06
C SER A 101 -2.28 -14.69 -1.60
N ALA A 102 -3.33 -14.69 -0.81
CA ALA A 102 -3.23 -14.36 0.61
C ALA A 102 -4.18 -15.26 1.41
N LEU A 103 -3.88 -15.41 2.68
CA LEU A 103 -4.70 -16.19 3.60
C LEU A 103 -5.42 -15.22 4.54
N VAL A 104 -6.72 -15.35 4.64
CA VAL A 104 -7.52 -14.53 5.56
C VAL A 104 -7.25 -14.97 7.00
N GLU A 105 -6.78 -14.05 7.84
CA GLU A 105 -6.50 -14.35 9.23
C GLU A 105 -7.59 -13.87 10.17
N GLU A 106 -8.11 -12.67 9.92
CA GLU A 106 -9.05 -12.04 10.82
C GLU A 106 -9.95 -11.09 10.04
N VAL A 107 -11.23 -11.03 10.41
CA VAL A 107 -12.19 -10.14 9.74
C VAL A 107 -13.02 -9.43 10.80
N ILE A 108 -13.18 -8.13 10.65
CA ILE A 108 -14.05 -7.32 11.50
C ILE A 108 -15.05 -6.60 10.60
N TYR A 109 -16.34 -6.74 10.91
CA TYR A 109 -17.39 -6.11 10.15
C TYR A 109 -17.86 -4.82 10.83
N TYR A 110 -17.94 -3.76 10.04
CA TYR A 110 -18.31 -2.44 10.55
C TYR A 110 -19.64 -1.95 9.94
N GLY A 111 -20.45 -2.82 9.44
CA GLY A 111 -21.73 -2.44 8.83
C GLY A 111 -21.59 -2.19 7.33
N ASP A 112 -21.02 -1.06 6.95
CA ASP A 112 -20.89 -0.72 5.54
C ASP A 112 -19.61 -1.25 4.90
N HIS A 113 -18.69 -1.76 5.70
CA HIS A 113 -17.46 -2.35 5.17
C HIS A 113 -16.93 -3.42 6.13
N ALA A 114 -16.02 -4.22 5.63
CA ALA A 114 -15.30 -5.19 6.43
C ALA A 114 -13.80 -4.88 6.34
N ARG A 115 -13.12 -5.05 7.46
CA ARG A 115 -11.69 -4.88 7.53
C ARG A 115 -11.08 -6.23 7.84
N ALA A 116 -10.16 -6.68 7.01
CA ALA A 116 -9.56 -7.99 7.17
C ALA A 116 -8.05 -7.90 7.21
N ARG A 117 -7.45 -8.75 8.04
CA ARG A 117 -6.01 -8.94 8.04
C ARG A 117 -5.71 -10.20 7.23
N LEU A 118 -4.85 -10.06 6.24
CA LEU A 118 -4.46 -11.15 5.37
C LEU A 118 -2.96 -11.38 5.49
N ARG A 119 -2.55 -12.62 5.32
CA ARG A 119 -1.14 -12.99 5.33
C ARG A 119 -0.71 -13.34 3.91
N LEU A 120 0.35 -12.70 3.43
CA LEU A 120 0.94 -13.01 2.14
C LEU A 120 1.87 -14.23 2.27
N ALA A 121 2.21 -14.83 1.13
CA ALA A 121 3.04 -16.04 1.10
C ALA A 121 4.39 -15.84 1.81
N GLY A 122 4.93 -14.64 1.77
CA GLY A 122 6.21 -14.36 2.45
C GLY A 122 6.08 -14.10 3.93
N GLY A 123 4.89 -14.22 4.49
CA GLY A 123 4.68 -14.00 5.92
C GLY A 123 4.28 -12.58 6.29
N SER A 124 4.32 -11.64 5.37
CA SER A 124 3.90 -10.28 5.64
C SER A 124 2.39 -10.21 5.79
N SER A 125 1.93 -9.37 6.71
CA SER A 125 0.51 -9.15 6.90
C SER A 125 0.09 -7.85 6.28
N ILE A 126 -1.09 -7.83 5.67
CA ILE A 126 -1.67 -6.61 5.12
C ILE A 126 -3.11 -6.49 5.57
N ILE A 127 -3.61 -5.26 5.56
CA ILE A 127 -4.99 -4.97 5.90
C ILE A 127 -5.72 -4.55 4.62
N VAL A 128 -6.93 -5.08 4.45
CA VAL A 128 -7.79 -4.68 3.34
C VAL A 128 -9.11 -4.18 3.90
N LYS A 129 -9.73 -3.25 3.20
CA LYS A 129 -11.07 -2.77 3.50
C LYS A 129 -11.93 -3.02 2.29
N VAL A 130 -13.01 -3.76 2.47
CA VAL A 130 -13.92 -4.07 1.38
C VAL A 130 -15.32 -3.61 1.73
N SER A 131 -16.02 -3.05 0.76
CA SER A 131 -17.40 -2.65 0.95
C SER A 131 -18.27 -3.89 1.09
N THR A 132 -19.22 -3.85 2.02
CA THR A 132 -20.20 -4.93 2.16
C THR A 132 -21.41 -4.70 1.28
N ALA A 133 -21.51 -3.54 0.65
CA ALA A 133 -22.61 -3.24 -0.27
C ALA A 133 -22.35 -3.94 -1.60
N GLY A 134 -23.39 -4.48 -2.21
CA GLY A 134 -23.27 -5.11 -3.51
C GLY A 134 -22.86 -6.57 -3.50
N GLY A 135 -22.71 -7.14 -2.33
CA GLY A 135 -22.72 -8.59 -2.20
C GLY A 135 -21.50 -9.40 -2.61
N PRO A 136 -20.26 -8.94 -2.39
CA PRO A 136 -19.17 -9.90 -2.55
C PRO A 136 -19.27 -10.96 -1.46
N ARG A 137 -18.68 -12.11 -1.75
CA ARG A 137 -18.67 -13.19 -0.79
C ARG A 137 -18.02 -12.72 0.51
N PRO A 138 -18.55 -13.10 1.67
CA PRO A 138 -17.92 -12.75 2.92
C PRO A 138 -16.51 -13.35 3.01
N LEU A 139 -15.60 -12.62 3.63
CA LEU A 139 -14.27 -13.12 3.90
C LEU A 139 -14.37 -14.05 5.12
N VAL A 140 -13.79 -15.23 5.00
CA VAL A 140 -13.83 -16.22 6.07
C VAL A 140 -12.42 -16.52 6.56
N PRO A 141 -12.13 -16.34 7.85
CA PRO A 141 -10.80 -16.68 8.38
C PRO A 141 -10.40 -18.10 8.02
N GLY A 142 -9.13 -18.27 7.65
CA GLY A 142 -8.59 -19.57 7.28
C GLY A 142 -8.72 -19.91 5.81
N THR A 143 -9.32 -19.04 5.00
CA THR A 143 -9.49 -19.32 3.58
C THR A 143 -8.51 -18.50 2.73
N PRO A 144 -8.03 -19.09 1.62
CA PRO A 144 -7.18 -18.33 0.70
C PRO A 144 -8.03 -17.44 -0.18
N VAL A 145 -7.48 -16.28 -0.53
CA VAL A 145 -8.13 -15.34 -1.46
C VAL A 145 -7.06 -14.77 -2.38
N ALA A 146 -7.49 -14.33 -3.57
CA ALA A 146 -6.63 -13.58 -4.46
C ALA A 146 -6.83 -12.11 -4.16
N ILE A 147 -5.75 -11.34 -4.21
CA ILE A 147 -5.82 -9.89 -4.03
C ILE A 147 -5.03 -9.22 -5.13
N GLY A 148 -5.31 -7.95 -5.35
CA GLY A 148 -4.58 -7.18 -6.33
C GLY A 148 -4.77 -5.70 -6.16
N TRP A 149 -3.87 -4.93 -6.73
CA TRP A 149 -4.00 -3.47 -6.76
C TRP A 149 -3.27 -2.91 -7.98
N MET A 150 -3.61 -1.68 -8.32
CA MET A 150 -3.00 -1.00 -9.46
C MET A 150 -1.68 -0.35 -9.03
N PRO A 151 -0.68 -0.31 -9.92
CA PRO A 151 0.61 0.32 -9.58
C PRO A 151 0.47 1.77 -9.11
N GLU A 152 -0.48 2.51 -9.67
CA GLU A 152 -0.68 3.90 -9.28
C GLU A 152 -1.16 4.05 -7.85
N HIS A 153 -1.63 2.99 -7.22
CA HIS A 153 -2.05 3.00 -5.83
C HIS A 153 -0.98 2.45 -4.88
N CYS A 154 0.20 2.15 -5.42
CA CYS A 154 1.30 1.60 -4.63
C CYS A 154 2.51 2.51 -4.84
N ARG A 155 2.98 3.14 -3.77
CA ARG A 155 4.08 4.07 -3.87
C ARG A 155 5.31 3.50 -3.19
N ALA A 156 6.46 3.71 -3.84
CA ALA A 156 7.74 3.27 -3.34
C ALA A 156 8.54 4.46 -2.80
N PHE A 157 9.10 4.29 -1.62
CA PHE A 157 9.94 5.30 -0.99
C PHE A 157 11.28 4.65 -0.60
N LEU A 158 12.35 5.40 -0.70
CA LEU A 158 13.66 4.89 -0.27
C LEU A 158 13.59 4.54 1.21
N ALA A 159 14.07 3.36 1.54
CA ALA A 159 14.15 2.94 2.92
C ALA A 159 15.14 3.84 3.66
N GLY A 160 14.82 4.20 4.85
CA GLY A 160 15.66 5.10 5.62
C GLY A 160 15.16 6.52 5.67
N GLN A 161 14.42 6.98 4.67
CA GLN A 161 13.87 8.33 4.71
C GLN A 161 12.87 8.51 5.83
N GLN A 162 12.18 7.46 6.17
CA GLN A 162 11.19 7.54 7.22
C GLN A 162 11.81 7.49 8.61
N SER A 163 12.98 6.89 8.72
CA SER A 163 13.59 6.74 10.03
C SER A 163 14.46 7.89 10.34
N THR A 164 14.71 8.71 9.39
CA THR A 164 15.51 9.78 9.65
C THR A 164 14.84 10.81 10.30
N GLY A 165 13.90 10.53 10.87
CA GLY A 165 13.49 11.57 11.62
C GLY A 165 14.75 12.18 12.13
N SER A 166 15.62 11.48 12.14
CA SER A 166 16.91 11.98 12.47
C SER A 166 17.49 12.87 11.41
#